data_e2323298c82a9b1106bdb467468fd681
#
_entry.id   e2323298c82a9b1106bdb467468fd681
#
_cell.length_a   1.000
_cell.length_b   1.000
_cell.length_c   1.000
_cell.angle_alpha   90.00
_cell.angle_beta   90.00
_cell.angle_gamma   90.00
#
_symmetry.space_group_name_H-M   'P 1'
#
loop_
_entity.id
_entity.type
_entity.pdbx_description
1 polymer ?
#
loop_
_entity_poly.entity_id
_entity_poly.type
_entity_poly.pdbx_seq_one_letter_code
_entity_poly.pdbx_strand_id
1 'polypeptide(L)'
;PGVKENCLFLKTKKDADLIYKNLQTLEPNAKVAVIGCGLTGSELIGCLLDKKKFNITAIDGLSGPLQMFNKSNINKTLDLWKTNNINIIFNSFVKHIEPSTIYFKDNKVEYDLAIWCGGVKISPLSQLINKKLNLESRRGILVNPYLQFQKNAFAIGDCADAGVFPTAQNATQQGRYLAQRFNNKFRDDQKYNYQDKGKLCYIGEKNSIFENKFISLHGKIGYLAGTIIHYFNKRFN
;
A
#
# COMPACT_ATOMS: atom_id res chain seq x y z
N PRO A 1 14.08 -14.17 -6.50
CA PRO A 1 14.87 -14.99 -5.56
C PRO A 1 15.53 -14.11 -4.49
N GLY A 2 15.77 -14.65 -3.29
CA GLY A 2 16.49 -13.96 -2.21
C GLY A 2 15.69 -12.95 -1.40
N VAL A 3 14.45 -12.66 -1.78
CA VAL A 3 13.60 -11.66 -1.08
C VAL A 3 13.23 -12.11 0.33
N LYS A 4 12.90 -13.40 0.51
CA LYS A 4 12.48 -13.92 1.82
C LYS A 4 13.64 -14.02 2.81
N GLU A 5 14.80 -14.29 2.28
CA GLU A 5 16.05 -14.52 3.04
C GLU A 5 16.71 -13.20 3.44
N ASN A 6 16.60 -12.17 2.60
CA ASN A 6 17.41 -10.96 2.70
C ASN A 6 16.61 -9.66 2.93
N CYS A 7 15.27 -9.73 2.99
CA CYS A 7 14.44 -8.56 3.25
C CYS A 7 13.55 -8.74 4.48
N LEU A 8 13.34 -7.66 5.21
CA LEU A 8 12.23 -7.56 6.15
C LEU A 8 10.94 -7.19 5.39
N PHE A 9 9.82 -7.69 5.87
CA PHE A 9 8.50 -7.38 5.31
C PHE A 9 7.74 -6.46 6.26
N LEU A 10 6.85 -5.63 5.75
CA LEU A 10 5.99 -4.75 6.55
C LEU A 10 4.51 -5.09 6.30
N LYS A 11 3.99 -6.03 7.08
CA LYS A 11 2.59 -6.50 6.97
C LYS A 11 1.87 -6.51 8.32
N THR A 12 2.56 -6.85 9.37
CA THR A 12 2.01 -7.03 10.71
C THR A 12 2.70 -6.12 11.71
N LYS A 13 2.11 -5.98 12.91
CA LYS A 13 2.76 -5.28 14.02
C LYS A 13 4.12 -5.90 14.37
N LYS A 14 4.21 -7.25 14.33
CA LYS A 14 5.49 -7.95 14.59
C LYS A 14 6.56 -7.58 13.58
N ASP A 15 6.19 -7.41 12.31
CA ASP A 15 7.12 -6.98 11.27
C ASP A 15 7.60 -5.55 11.53
N ALA A 16 6.69 -4.65 11.91
CA ALA A 16 7.04 -3.27 12.27
C ALA A 16 7.97 -3.22 13.49
N ASP A 17 7.69 -4.00 14.52
CA ASP A 17 8.55 -4.13 15.71
C ASP A 17 9.94 -4.67 15.34
N LEU A 18 10.02 -5.63 14.41
CA LEU A 18 11.28 -6.19 13.93
C LEU A 18 12.08 -5.17 13.12
N ILE A 19 11.42 -4.45 12.20
CA ILE A 19 12.04 -3.36 11.45
C ILE A 19 12.58 -2.30 12.40
N TYR A 20 11.77 -1.87 13.38
CA TYR A 20 12.18 -0.87 14.35
C TYR A 20 13.45 -1.32 15.13
N LYS A 21 13.49 -2.56 15.62
CA LYS A 21 14.67 -3.12 16.31
C LYS A 21 15.90 -3.08 15.42
N ASN A 22 15.80 -3.55 14.17
CA ASN A 22 16.93 -3.52 13.24
C ASN A 22 17.42 -2.09 12.96
N LEU A 23 16.50 -1.13 12.75
CA LEU A 23 16.86 0.28 12.55
C LEU A 23 17.60 0.89 13.76
N GLN A 24 17.34 0.42 14.99
CA GLN A 24 18.04 0.91 16.19
C GLN A 24 19.49 0.45 16.26
N THR A 25 19.84 -0.69 15.65
CA THR A 25 21.20 -1.23 15.64
C THR A 25 22.06 -0.71 14.50
N LEU A 26 21.46 -0.02 13.53
CA LEU A 26 22.21 0.52 12.39
C LEU A 26 22.98 1.79 12.77
N GLU A 27 24.18 1.88 12.25
CA GLU A 27 25.01 3.09 12.35
C GLU A 27 24.41 4.29 11.59
N PRO A 28 24.77 5.53 11.94
CA PRO A 28 24.42 6.69 11.14
C PRO A 28 24.93 6.52 9.68
N ASN A 29 24.08 6.98 8.73
CA ASN A 29 24.32 6.86 7.29
C ASN A 29 24.27 5.44 6.72
N ALA A 30 23.78 4.45 7.50
CA ALA A 30 23.51 3.12 6.96
C ALA A 30 22.55 3.19 5.74
N LYS A 31 22.79 2.33 4.77
CA LYS A 31 22.03 2.26 3.51
C LYS A 31 20.74 1.45 3.73
N VAL A 32 19.58 2.14 3.74
CA VAL A 32 18.28 1.50 3.90
C VAL A 32 17.54 1.49 2.56
N ALA A 33 17.30 0.31 2.00
CA ALA A 33 16.54 0.14 0.77
C ALA A 33 15.07 -0.16 1.06
N VAL A 34 14.16 0.64 0.51
CA VAL A 34 12.71 0.42 0.55
C VAL A 34 12.24 0.01 -0.84
N ILE A 35 11.75 -1.23 -0.98
CA ILE A 35 11.35 -1.84 -2.25
C ILE A 35 9.84 -1.88 -2.34
N GLY A 36 9.28 -1.15 -3.31
CA GLY A 36 7.86 -0.90 -3.48
C GLY A 36 7.44 0.43 -2.85
N CYS A 37 7.19 1.43 -3.70
CA CYS A 37 6.86 2.81 -3.33
C CYS A 37 5.36 3.12 -3.44
N GLY A 38 4.50 2.13 -3.20
CA GLY A 38 3.07 2.33 -2.97
C GLY A 38 2.80 3.04 -1.62
N LEU A 39 1.58 2.97 -1.10
CA LEU A 39 1.21 3.60 0.18
C LEU A 39 2.18 3.21 1.31
N THR A 40 2.32 1.91 1.57
CA THR A 40 3.15 1.40 2.68
C THR A 40 4.60 1.84 2.57
N GLY A 41 5.21 1.70 1.39
CA GLY A 41 6.62 2.08 1.21
C GLY A 41 6.84 3.58 1.30
N SER A 42 5.93 4.38 0.75
CA SER A 42 6.02 5.84 0.84
C SER A 42 5.83 6.36 2.27
N GLU A 43 4.93 5.75 3.05
CA GLU A 43 4.77 6.06 4.48
C GLU A 43 6.01 5.64 5.29
N LEU A 44 6.58 4.47 5.01
CA LEU A 44 7.82 4.04 5.65
C LEU A 44 8.98 5.00 5.34
N ILE A 45 9.14 5.40 4.08
CA ILE A 45 10.15 6.40 3.68
C ILE A 45 9.94 7.70 4.46
N GLY A 46 8.70 8.18 4.58
CA GLY A 46 8.36 9.35 5.39
C GLY A 46 8.81 9.21 6.86
N CYS A 47 8.54 8.06 7.48
CA CYS A 47 8.99 7.78 8.86
C CYS A 47 10.53 7.71 8.98
N LEU A 48 11.22 7.20 7.96
CA LEU A 48 12.69 7.14 7.95
C LEU A 48 13.31 8.53 7.77
N LEU A 49 12.71 9.40 6.96
CA LEU A 49 13.13 10.79 6.77
C LEU A 49 13.11 11.59 8.08
N ASP A 50 12.08 11.37 8.89
CA ASP A 50 11.93 12.05 10.18
C ASP A 50 13.07 11.72 11.15
N LYS A 51 13.71 10.57 11.00
CA LYS A 51 14.87 10.18 11.81
C LYS A 51 16.18 10.82 11.35
N LYS A 52 16.27 11.29 10.09
CA LYS A 52 17.46 11.96 9.50
C LYS A 52 18.77 11.21 9.72
N LYS A 53 18.72 9.88 9.77
CA LYS A 53 19.84 9.04 10.20
C LYS A 53 20.39 8.18 9.06
N PHE A 54 19.61 7.89 8.01
CA PHE A 54 19.89 6.86 7.04
C PHE A 54 20.05 7.40 5.62
N ASN A 55 20.87 6.72 4.81
CA ASN A 55 20.92 6.88 3.37
C ASN A 55 19.82 6.01 2.73
N ILE A 56 18.71 6.62 2.36
CA ILE A 56 17.52 5.90 1.89
C ILE A 56 17.58 5.71 0.38
N THR A 57 17.31 4.49 -0.09
CA THR A 57 17.07 4.18 -1.50
C THR A 57 15.63 3.72 -1.68
N ALA A 58 14.86 4.46 -2.49
CA ALA A 58 13.50 4.16 -2.89
C ALA A 58 13.49 3.40 -4.22
N ILE A 59 12.97 2.18 -4.24
CA ILE A 59 13.00 1.28 -5.40
C ILE A 59 11.59 0.90 -5.79
N ASP A 60 11.23 1.06 -7.08
CA ASP A 60 9.97 0.54 -7.62
C ASP A 60 10.11 0.09 -9.08
N GLY A 61 9.36 -0.94 -9.46
CA GLY A 61 9.22 -1.39 -10.83
C GLY A 61 8.41 -0.43 -11.71
N LEU A 62 7.61 0.44 -11.11
CA LEU A 62 6.80 1.46 -11.79
C LEU A 62 7.58 2.77 -11.95
N SER A 63 6.99 3.71 -12.69
CA SER A 63 7.61 4.99 -13.05
C SER A 63 7.64 6.04 -11.93
N GLY A 64 7.09 5.74 -10.76
CA GLY A 64 7.06 6.67 -9.63
C GLY A 64 6.32 6.13 -8.41
N PRO A 65 6.34 6.84 -7.29
CA PRO A 65 5.63 6.46 -6.08
C PRO A 65 4.14 6.73 -6.24
N LEU A 66 3.33 6.09 -5.38
CA LEU A 66 1.93 6.47 -5.16
C LEU A 66 1.09 6.59 -6.44
N GLN A 67 1.24 5.66 -7.40
CA GLN A 67 0.61 5.70 -8.73
C GLN A 67 -0.93 5.84 -8.71
N MET A 68 -1.57 5.68 -7.55
CA MET A 68 -3.00 5.89 -7.36
C MET A 68 -3.38 7.36 -7.12
N PHE A 69 -2.39 8.24 -6.89
CA PHE A 69 -2.60 9.68 -6.69
C PHE A 69 -2.44 10.45 -8.01
N ASN A 70 -2.92 11.68 -8.04
CA ASN A 70 -2.73 12.57 -9.17
C ASN A 70 -1.26 12.99 -9.34
N LYS A 71 -0.89 13.42 -10.54
CA LYS A 71 0.49 13.81 -10.88
C LYS A 71 1.05 14.91 -9.96
N SER A 72 0.22 15.84 -9.52
CA SER A 72 0.66 16.92 -8.62
C SER A 72 1.16 16.36 -7.28
N ASN A 73 0.41 15.44 -6.68
CA ASN A 73 0.78 14.80 -5.41
C ASN A 73 1.99 13.88 -5.57
N ILE A 74 2.07 13.14 -6.68
CA ILE A 74 3.26 12.34 -7.00
C ILE A 74 4.50 13.24 -7.08
N ASN A 75 4.43 14.34 -7.83
CA ASN A 75 5.55 15.27 -7.99
C ASN A 75 5.97 15.89 -6.64
N LYS A 76 5.04 16.29 -5.80
CA LYS A 76 5.34 16.81 -4.45
C LYS A 76 6.04 15.78 -3.56
N THR A 77 5.66 14.51 -3.67
CA THR A 77 6.36 13.42 -2.97
C THR A 77 7.78 13.27 -3.51
N LEU A 78 7.97 13.30 -4.82
CA LEU A 78 9.29 13.24 -5.45
C LEU A 78 10.16 14.43 -5.10
N ASP A 79 9.62 15.64 -5.06
CA ASP A 79 10.34 16.85 -4.67
C ASP A 79 10.79 16.78 -3.21
N LEU A 80 9.92 16.28 -2.30
CA LEU A 80 10.28 16.01 -0.92
C LEU A 80 11.43 15.00 -0.82
N TRP A 81 11.37 13.92 -1.58
CA TRP A 81 12.42 12.89 -1.57
C TRP A 81 13.74 13.40 -2.12
N LYS A 82 13.74 14.14 -3.24
CA LYS A 82 14.93 14.78 -3.81
C LYS A 82 15.58 15.79 -2.86
N THR A 83 14.76 16.65 -2.23
CA THR A 83 15.24 17.65 -1.25
C THR A 83 15.90 16.98 -0.03
N ASN A 84 15.51 15.75 0.29
CA ASN A 84 16.09 14.97 1.38
C ASN A 84 17.13 13.94 0.91
N ASN A 85 17.66 14.08 -0.31
CA ASN A 85 18.70 13.25 -0.88
C ASN A 85 18.39 11.74 -0.92
N ILE A 86 17.11 11.39 -1.10
CA ILE A 86 16.74 9.98 -1.31
C ILE A 86 17.26 9.54 -2.69
N ASN A 87 17.96 8.43 -2.73
CA ASN A 87 18.31 7.78 -3.98
C ASN A 87 17.05 7.10 -4.58
N ILE A 88 16.69 7.45 -5.82
CA ILE A 88 15.45 7.01 -6.46
C ILE A 88 15.77 6.10 -7.64
N ILE A 89 15.27 4.85 -7.59
CA ILE A 89 15.45 3.84 -8.65
C ILE A 89 14.05 3.35 -9.06
N PHE A 90 13.52 3.94 -10.14
CA PHE A 90 12.22 3.57 -10.72
C PHE A 90 12.37 2.87 -12.06
N ASN A 91 11.26 2.34 -12.61
CA ASN A 91 11.24 1.52 -13.82
C ASN A 91 12.19 0.31 -13.73
N SER A 92 12.44 -0.18 -12.51
CA SER A 92 13.48 -1.16 -12.22
C SER A 92 12.93 -2.30 -11.36
N PHE A 93 12.58 -3.40 -12.02
CA PHE A 93 12.16 -4.60 -11.33
C PHE A 93 13.35 -5.33 -10.71
N VAL A 94 13.26 -5.62 -9.41
CA VAL A 94 14.27 -6.43 -8.72
C VAL A 94 14.30 -7.83 -9.31
N LYS A 95 15.48 -8.29 -9.73
CA LYS A 95 15.72 -9.64 -10.26
C LYS A 95 15.97 -10.64 -9.14
N HIS A 96 16.94 -10.33 -8.29
CA HIS A 96 17.29 -11.13 -7.11
C HIS A 96 17.94 -10.24 -6.05
N ILE A 97 18.00 -10.73 -4.83
CA ILE A 97 18.59 -10.06 -3.68
C ILE A 97 19.54 -11.02 -3.01
N GLU A 98 20.77 -10.58 -2.83
CA GLU A 98 21.82 -11.25 -2.07
C GLU A 98 22.04 -10.52 -0.74
N PRO A 99 22.74 -11.10 0.25
CA PRO A 99 23.18 -10.35 1.42
C PRO A 99 23.88 -9.07 0.98
N SER A 100 23.39 -7.92 1.42
CA SER A 100 23.91 -6.57 1.13
C SER A 100 23.79 -6.03 -0.32
N THR A 101 23.22 -6.77 -1.27
CA THR A 101 23.14 -6.29 -2.68
C THR A 101 21.80 -6.65 -3.34
N ILE A 102 21.16 -5.65 -3.97
CA ILE A 102 19.95 -5.80 -4.78
C ILE A 102 20.34 -5.69 -6.25
N TYR A 103 19.94 -6.67 -7.06
CA TYR A 103 20.24 -6.75 -8.48
C TYR A 103 19.02 -6.44 -9.34
N PHE A 104 19.24 -5.62 -10.35
CA PHE A 104 18.29 -5.30 -11.42
C PHE A 104 18.73 -5.95 -12.73
N LYS A 105 18.15 -5.55 -13.85
CA LYS A 105 18.55 -6.07 -15.15
C LYS A 105 19.99 -5.65 -15.52
N ASP A 106 20.29 -4.37 -15.36
CA ASP A 106 21.51 -3.75 -15.89
C ASP A 106 22.36 -3.06 -14.81
N ASN A 107 21.92 -3.07 -13.55
CA ASN A 107 22.61 -2.43 -12.43
C ASN A 107 22.38 -3.15 -11.10
N LYS A 108 23.03 -2.69 -10.06
CA LYS A 108 22.89 -3.17 -8.68
C LYS A 108 22.98 -2.02 -7.69
N VAL A 109 22.46 -2.23 -6.49
CA VAL A 109 22.59 -1.29 -5.36
C VAL A 109 22.91 -2.05 -4.07
N GLU A 110 23.82 -1.50 -3.28
CA GLU A 110 24.18 -2.04 -1.97
C GLU A 110 23.22 -1.54 -0.89
N TYR A 111 23.04 -2.32 0.15
CA TYR A 111 22.23 -1.98 1.31
C TYR A 111 22.77 -2.64 2.59
N ASP A 112 22.47 -2.01 3.73
CA ASP A 112 22.66 -2.58 5.08
C ASP A 112 21.35 -3.17 5.60
N LEU A 113 20.20 -2.60 5.21
CA LEU A 113 18.86 -3.12 5.50
C LEU A 113 17.94 -2.95 4.30
N ALA A 114 17.31 -4.04 3.87
CA ALA A 114 16.29 -4.02 2.82
C ALA A 114 14.90 -4.31 3.39
N ILE A 115 13.91 -3.48 3.05
CA ILE A 115 12.53 -3.62 3.49
C ILE A 115 11.61 -3.76 2.26
N TRP A 116 10.92 -4.88 2.18
CA TRP A 116 10.02 -5.19 1.08
C TRP A 116 8.59 -4.71 1.38
N CYS A 117 8.16 -3.68 0.68
CA CYS A 117 6.81 -3.11 0.72
C CYS A 117 6.02 -3.36 -0.58
N GLY A 118 6.63 -4.08 -1.55
CA GLY A 118 6.08 -4.30 -2.88
C GLY A 118 5.08 -5.46 -2.93
N GLY A 119 3.91 -5.17 -3.51
CA GLY A 119 2.94 -6.17 -3.91
C GLY A 119 2.16 -6.85 -2.78
N VAL A 120 0.95 -7.25 -3.13
CA VAL A 120 0.10 -8.11 -2.30
C VAL A 120 -0.12 -9.41 -3.06
N LYS A 121 0.06 -10.55 -2.39
CA LYS A 121 -0.26 -11.86 -2.99
C LYS A 121 -1.68 -12.25 -2.60
N ILE A 122 -2.42 -12.74 -3.58
CA ILE A 122 -3.70 -13.41 -3.33
C ILE A 122 -3.49 -14.61 -2.39
N SER A 123 -4.38 -14.78 -1.41
CA SER A 123 -4.26 -15.86 -0.44
C SER A 123 -4.34 -17.25 -1.10
N PRO A 124 -3.70 -18.29 -0.54
CA PRO A 124 -3.81 -19.64 -1.06
C PRO A 124 -5.27 -20.13 -1.16
N LEU A 125 -6.12 -19.76 -0.21
CA LEU A 125 -7.55 -20.08 -0.25
C LEU A 125 -8.24 -19.41 -1.43
N SER A 126 -8.00 -18.12 -1.66
CA SER A 126 -8.56 -17.40 -2.80
C SER A 126 -8.09 -17.98 -4.14
N GLN A 127 -6.82 -18.39 -4.22
CA GLN A 127 -6.30 -19.09 -5.41
C GLN A 127 -7.00 -20.42 -5.66
N LEU A 128 -7.21 -21.19 -4.58
CA LEU A 128 -7.91 -22.48 -4.67
C LEU A 128 -9.36 -22.31 -5.14
N ILE A 129 -10.08 -21.32 -4.61
CA ILE A 129 -11.45 -20.99 -5.00
C ILE A 129 -11.48 -20.60 -6.48
N ASN A 130 -10.62 -19.68 -6.91
CA ASN A 130 -10.56 -19.26 -8.31
C ASN A 130 -10.28 -20.45 -9.24
N LYS A 131 -9.32 -21.31 -8.87
CA LYS A 131 -9.00 -22.52 -9.66
C LYS A 131 -10.19 -23.48 -9.76
N LYS A 132 -10.88 -23.76 -8.63
CA LYS A 132 -12.02 -24.70 -8.61
C LYS A 132 -13.24 -24.19 -9.37
N LEU A 133 -13.44 -22.88 -9.40
CA LEU A 133 -14.58 -22.24 -10.05
C LEU A 133 -14.24 -21.64 -11.42
N ASN A 134 -13.02 -21.86 -11.93
CA ASN A 134 -12.52 -21.30 -13.19
C ASN A 134 -12.70 -19.79 -13.28
N LEU A 135 -12.41 -19.06 -12.16
CA LEU A 135 -12.47 -17.62 -12.10
C LEU A 135 -11.11 -17.00 -12.48
N GLU A 136 -11.11 -16.12 -13.45
CA GLU A 136 -9.89 -15.45 -13.92
C GLU A 136 -9.65 -14.15 -13.15
N SER A 137 -8.96 -14.22 -12.01
CA SER A 137 -8.50 -13.05 -11.26
C SER A 137 -7.13 -13.29 -10.63
N ARG A 138 -6.30 -12.24 -10.65
CA ARG A 138 -4.98 -12.18 -9.98
C ARG A 138 -4.99 -11.31 -8.71
N ARG A 139 -6.11 -10.68 -8.37
CA ARG A 139 -6.23 -9.75 -7.24
C ARG A 139 -6.95 -10.33 -6.03
N GLY A 140 -7.88 -11.25 -6.25
CA GLY A 140 -8.72 -11.85 -5.23
C GLY A 140 -9.67 -12.86 -5.82
N ILE A 141 -10.75 -13.17 -5.15
CA ILE A 141 -11.86 -13.96 -5.68
C ILE A 141 -12.70 -13.04 -6.56
N LEU A 142 -12.82 -13.36 -7.85
CA LEU A 142 -13.64 -12.56 -8.75
C LEU A 142 -15.11 -12.63 -8.31
N VAL A 143 -15.70 -11.46 -8.12
CA VAL A 143 -17.11 -11.33 -7.70
C VAL A 143 -17.94 -10.57 -8.73
N ASN A 144 -19.23 -10.88 -8.78
CA ASN A 144 -20.19 -10.14 -9.58
C ASN A 144 -20.54 -8.78 -8.90
N PRO A 145 -21.37 -7.93 -9.53
CA PRO A 145 -21.79 -6.64 -8.95
C PRO A 145 -22.55 -6.74 -7.62
N TYR A 146 -22.90 -7.92 -7.17
CA TYR A 146 -23.57 -8.18 -5.88
C TYR A 146 -22.61 -8.75 -4.83
N LEU A 147 -21.29 -8.73 -5.11
CA LEU A 147 -20.20 -9.29 -4.30
C LEU A 147 -20.29 -10.82 -4.14
N GLN A 148 -20.99 -11.49 -5.05
CA GLN A 148 -21.11 -12.95 -5.09
C GLN A 148 -20.11 -13.57 -6.05
N PHE A 149 -19.51 -14.69 -5.69
CA PHE A 149 -18.70 -15.53 -6.58
C PHE A 149 -19.37 -16.89 -6.89
N GLN A 150 -20.36 -17.26 -6.08
CA GLN A 150 -21.21 -18.45 -6.29
C GLN A 150 -22.56 -18.22 -5.58
N LYS A 151 -23.60 -19.06 -5.88
CA LYS A 151 -24.88 -19.01 -5.20
C LYS A 151 -24.68 -19.08 -3.67
N ASN A 152 -25.20 -18.08 -2.94
CA ASN A 152 -25.07 -17.93 -1.49
C ASN A 152 -23.62 -17.81 -0.96
N ALA A 153 -22.65 -17.51 -1.82
CA ALA A 153 -21.27 -17.32 -1.43
C ALA A 153 -20.76 -15.94 -1.88
N PHE A 154 -20.19 -15.19 -0.94
CA PHE A 154 -19.77 -13.80 -1.11
C PHE A 154 -18.29 -13.67 -0.75
N ALA A 155 -17.59 -12.75 -1.40
CA ALA A 155 -16.26 -12.30 -0.97
C ALA A 155 -16.25 -10.78 -0.86
N ILE A 156 -15.61 -10.26 0.19
CA ILE A 156 -15.49 -8.82 0.47
C ILE A 156 -14.09 -8.48 1.01
N GLY A 157 -13.74 -7.21 0.97
CA GLY A 157 -12.44 -6.72 1.42
C GLY A 157 -11.30 -7.13 0.50
N ASP A 158 -10.11 -7.29 1.06
CA ASP A 158 -8.89 -7.54 0.30
C ASP A 158 -8.87 -8.91 -0.43
N CYS A 159 -9.74 -9.82 -0.05
CA CYS A 159 -9.86 -11.12 -0.74
C CYS A 159 -10.79 -11.10 -1.95
N ALA A 160 -11.54 -10.02 -2.16
CA ALA A 160 -12.49 -9.87 -3.27
C ALA A 160 -11.90 -9.06 -4.43
N ASP A 161 -12.07 -9.53 -5.65
CA ASP A 161 -11.85 -8.73 -6.86
C ASP A 161 -13.19 -8.22 -7.39
N ALA A 162 -13.58 -7.06 -6.93
CA ALA A 162 -14.78 -6.33 -7.36
C ALA A 162 -14.47 -5.23 -8.39
N GLY A 163 -13.31 -5.28 -9.06
CA GLY A 163 -12.87 -4.26 -10.00
C GLY A 163 -12.38 -2.95 -9.36
N VAL A 164 -12.32 -2.89 -8.02
CA VAL A 164 -11.86 -1.73 -7.23
C VAL A 164 -10.61 -2.11 -6.44
N PHE A 165 -9.69 -1.16 -6.23
CA PHE A 165 -8.50 -1.43 -5.43
C PHE A 165 -8.85 -1.84 -3.99
N PRO A 166 -8.15 -2.84 -3.42
CA PRO A 166 -8.34 -3.26 -2.03
C PRO A 166 -7.86 -2.13 -1.09
N THR A 167 -8.80 -1.56 -0.36
CA THR A 167 -8.57 -0.53 0.65
C THR A 167 -9.51 -0.74 1.82
N ALA A 168 -9.14 -0.26 3.02
CA ALA A 168 -10.01 -0.31 4.19
C ALA A 168 -11.37 0.37 3.93
N GLN A 169 -11.37 1.44 3.15
CA GLN A 169 -12.59 2.14 2.75
C GLN A 169 -13.51 1.26 1.89
N ASN A 170 -12.94 0.56 0.90
CA ASN A 170 -13.69 -0.36 0.04
C ASN A 170 -14.24 -1.54 0.87
N ALA A 171 -13.39 -2.15 1.72
CA ALA A 171 -13.79 -3.25 2.60
C ALA A 171 -14.96 -2.86 3.52
N THR A 172 -14.90 -1.68 4.14
CA THR A 172 -15.97 -1.16 5.00
C THR A 172 -17.28 -0.96 4.22
N GLN A 173 -17.23 -0.41 3.02
CA GLN A 173 -18.43 -0.20 2.20
C GLN A 173 -19.03 -1.53 1.73
N GLN A 174 -18.20 -2.49 1.34
CA GLN A 174 -18.65 -3.83 0.97
C GLN A 174 -19.32 -4.55 2.15
N GLY A 175 -18.73 -4.46 3.35
CA GLY A 175 -19.33 -5.02 4.56
C GLY A 175 -20.68 -4.41 4.89
N ARG A 176 -20.82 -3.09 4.82
CA ARG A 176 -22.10 -2.39 5.02
C ARG A 176 -23.15 -2.78 3.97
N TYR A 177 -22.74 -2.87 2.71
CA TYR A 177 -23.62 -3.31 1.62
C TYR A 177 -24.18 -4.71 1.89
N LEU A 178 -23.34 -5.70 2.22
CA LEU A 178 -23.81 -7.05 2.51
C LEU A 178 -24.66 -7.11 3.78
N ALA A 179 -24.31 -6.39 4.84
CA ALA A 179 -25.12 -6.31 6.04
C ALA A 179 -26.53 -5.76 5.76
N GLN A 180 -26.64 -4.72 4.94
CA GLN A 180 -27.92 -4.15 4.54
C GLN A 180 -28.71 -5.11 3.65
N ARG A 181 -28.07 -5.81 2.72
CA ARG A 181 -28.68 -6.82 1.86
C ARG A 181 -29.24 -7.98 2.68
N PHE A 182 -28.47 -8.53 3.61
CA PHE A 182 -28.91 -9.63 4.47
C PHE A 182 -30.03 -9.24 5.45
N ASN A 183 -30.10 -7.96 5.82
CA ASN A 183 -31.19 -7.43 6.62
C ASN A 183 -32.40 -6.99 5.79
N ASN A 184 -32.50 -7.39 4.51
CA ASN A 184 -33.57 -7.04 3.57
C ASN A 184 -33.82 -5.52 3.43
N LYS A 185 -32.79 -4.69 3.68
CA LYS A 185 -32.87 -3.23 3.49
C LYS A 185 -32.64 -2.81 2.04
N PHE A 186 -32.15 -3.71 1.21
CA PHE A 186 -31.97 -3.52 -0.22
C PHE A 186 -32.87 -4.45 -1.02
N ARG A 187 -33.25 -3.98 -2.20
CA ARG A 187 -33.87 -4.85 -3.21
C ARG A 187 -32.80 -5.81 -3.76
N ASP A 188 -33.23 -6.97 -4.20
CA ASP A 188 -32.32 -8.01 -4.74
C ASP A 188 -31.51 -7.56 -5.97
N ASP A 189 -32.03 -6.57 -6.70
CA ASP A 189 -31.42 -5.98 -7.89
C ASP A 189 -30.43 -4.84 -7.61
N GLN A 190 -30.26 -4.41 -6.35
CA GLN A 190 -29.37 -3.32 -5.98
C GLN A 190 -27.90 -3.78 -5.98
N LYS A 191 -27.14 -3.26 -6.94
CA LYS A 191 -25.71 -3.55 -7.09
C LYS A 191 -24.86 -2.80 -6.08
N TYR A 192 -23.72 -3.38 -5.72
CA TYR A 192 -22.66 -2.66 -4.99
C TYR A 192 -22.11 -1.52 -5.86
N ASN A 193 -22.00 -0.34 -5.28
CA ASN A 193 -21.42 0.84 -5.93
C ASN A 193 -20.42 1.51 -4.99
N TYR A 194 -19.13 1.37 -5.29
CA TYR A 194 -18.06 1.97 -4.49
C TYR A 194 -18.07 3.51 -4.62
N GLN A 195 -18.03 4.17 -3.47
CA GLN A 195 -17.92 5.63 -3.37
C GLN A 195 -16.51 5.99 -2.90
N ASP A 196 -15.67 6.52 -3.79
CA ASP A 196 -14.34 7.01 -3.42
C ASP A 196 -14.46 8.30 -2.59
N LYS A 197 -14.13 8.21 -1.30
CA LYS A 197 -14.15 9.35 -0.36
C LYS A 197 -12.81 10.07 -0.29
N GLY A 198 -11.83 9.61 -1.04
CA GLY A 198 -10.50 10.16 -1.08
C GLY A 198 -9.42 9.22 -0.56
N LYS A 199 -8.18 9.61 -0.78
CA LYS A 199 -6.96 8.88 -0.46
C LYS A 199 -6.06 9.75 0.41
N LEU A 200 -5.42 9.14 1.39
CA LEU A 200 -4.49 9.79 2.30
C LEU A 200 -3.21 8.97 2.35
N CYS A 201 -2.06 9.64 2.35
CA CYS A 201 -0.76 9.03 2.61
C CYS A 201 0.10 9.98 3.43
N TYR A 202 0.67 9.49 4.53
CA TYR A 202 1.64 10.21 5.34
C TYR A 202 3.02 10.06 4.71
N ILE A 203 3.67 11.19 4.38
CA ILE A 203 4.97 11.21 3.69
C ILE A 203 6.08 11.85 4.55
N GLY A 204 5.86 11.97 5.84
CA GLY A 204 6.76 12.51 6.84
C GLY A 204 6.02 13.02 8.06
N GLU A 205 6.75 13.41 9.13
CA GLU A 205 6.17 14.00 10.34
C GLU A 205 5.44 15.30 9.98
N LYS A 206 4.16 15.36 10.32
CA LYS A 206 3.29 16.51 9.99
C LYS A 206 3.24 16.85 8.50
N ASN A 207 3.52 15.85 7.64
CA ASN A 207 3.45 15.98 6.19
C ASN A 207 2.68 14.82 5.58
N SER A 208 1.62 15.14 4.84
CA SER A 208 0.84 14.13 4.11
C SER A 208 0.28 14.68 2.81
N ILE A 209 -0.19 13.79 1.98
CA ILE A 209 -0.98 14.09 0.81
C ILE A 209 -2.38 13.50 1.01
N PHE A 210 -3.38 14.31 0.70
CA PHE A 210 -4.78 13.90 0.66
C PHE A 210 -5.37 14.34 -0.67
N GLU A 211 -6.14 13.47 -1.30
CA GLU A 211 -6.95 13.85 -2.46
C GLU A 211 -8.28 13.11 -2.50
N ASN A 212 -9.28 13.80 -2.96
CA ASN A 212 -10.55 13.26 -3.39
C ASN A 212 -10.95 13.88 -4.74
N LYS A 213 -12.19 13.63 -5.18
CA LYS A 213 -12.71 14.16 -6.44
C LYS A 213 -12.64 15.69 -6.57
N PHE A 214 -12.67 16.42 -5.46
CA PHE A 214 -12.83 17.88 -5.42
C PHE A 214 -11.59 18.61 -4.91
N ILE A 215 -10.80 17.98 -4.03
CA ILE A 215 -9.76 18.65 -3.25
C ILE A 215 -8.49 17.82 -3.32
N SER A 216 -7.35 18.50 -3.46
CA SER A 216 -6.02 17.93 -3.31
C SER A 216 -5.25 18.79 -2.31
N LEU A 217 -4.86 18.21 -1.18
CA LEU A 217 -4.13 18.85 -0.08
C LEU A 217 -2.79 18.16 0.14
N HIS A 218 -1.78 18.91 0.59
CA HIS A 218 -0.45 18.37 0.86
C HIS A 218 0.23 19.15 1.98
N GLY A 219 1.33 18.61 2.48
CA GLY A 219 2.09 19.23 3.56
C GLY A 219 1.35 19.22 4.89
N LYS A 220 1.52 20.27 5.67
CA LYS A 220 0.88 20.42 6.99
C LYS A 220 -0.65 20.48 6.91
N ILE A 221 -1.19 21.07 5.84
CA ILE A 221 -2.66 21.15 5.62
C ILE A 221 -3.21 19.75 5.33
N GLY A 222 -2.53 18.99 4.49
CA GLY A 222 -2.88 17.57 4.24
C GLY A 222 -2.82 16.74 5.52
N TYR A 223 -1.81 16.95 6.37
CA TYR A 223 -1.66 16.27 7.66
C TYR A 223 -2.82 16.60 8.61
N LEU A 224 -3.20 17.85 8.72
CA LEU A 224 -4.34 18.27 9.55
C LEU A 224 -5.65 17.64 9.04
N ALA A 225 -5.89 17.68 7.75
CA ALA A 225 -7.06 17.02 7.13
C ALA A 225 -7.06 15.52 7.43
N GLY A 226 -5.92 14.84 7.28
CA GLY A 226 -5.78 13.42 7.60
C GLY A 226 -6.06 13.10 9.07
N THR A 227 -5.57 13.92 9.98
CA THR A 227 -5.81 13.78 11.43
C THR A 227 -7.30 13.89 11.76
N ILE A 228 -7.98 14.87 11.16
CA ILE A 228 -9.42 15.07 11.32
C ILE A 228 -10.19 13.85 10.78
N ILE A 229 -9.88 13.38 9.57
CA ILE A 229 -10.52 12.21 8.96
C ILE A 229 -10.31 10.97 9.84
N HIS A 230 -9.10 10.77 10.36
CA HIS A 230 -8.79 9.64 11.23
C HIS A 230 -9.57 9.69 12.54
N TYR A 231 -9.67 10.87 13.16
CA TYR A 231 -10.45 11.10 14.37
C TYR A 231 -11.94 10.76 14.16
N PHE A 232 -12.54 11.24 13.07
CA PHE A 232 -13.94 10.94 12.76
C PHE A 232 -14.16 9.46 12.46
N ASN A 233 -13.28 8.82 11.70
CA ASN A 233 -13.40 7.38 11.41
C ASN A 233 -13.30 6.53 12.68
N LYS A 234 -12.46 6.90 13.66
CA LYS A 234 -12.32 6.19 14.93
C LYS A 234 -13.55 6.34 15.83
N ARG A 235 -14.31 7.43 15.71
CA ARG A 235 -15.47 7.72 16.55
C ARG A 235 -16.79 7.15 16.01
N PHE A 236 -16.86 6.84 14.72
CA PHE A 236 -18.08 6.40 14.04
C PHE A 236 -17.98 5.00 13.42
N ASN A 237 -16.94 4.25 13.68
CA ASN A 237 -16.78 2.82 13.44
C ASN A 237 -16.75 2.06 14.76
#